data_698fc41207396b5f4663424411a45da9
#
_entry.id   698fc41207396b5f4663424411a45da9
#
_cell.length_a   1.000
_cell.length_b   1.000
_cell.length_c   1.000
_cell.angle_alpha   90.00
_cell.angle_beta   90.00
_cell.angle_gamma   90.00
#
_symmetry.space_group_name_H-M   'P 1'
#
loop_
_entity.id
_entity.type
_entity.pdbx_description
1 polymer ?
#
loop_
_entity_poly.entity_id
_entity_poly.type
_entity_poly.pdbx_seq_one_letter_code
_entity_poly.pdbx_strand_id
1 'polypeptide(L)'
;MNNITRLPPFPKTVRVEAEIPISQRDEFDRAMIEIVAGARPRMDALVRDENSVKSRAMDALRVIESAINDHPTTGGARRLVRFLAGVYNGQDYPFDLTELRGLDTKLANACLDYLNYDRLGITEVHKHLANSDRDLHRWLEQYAIEAAKLK
;
A
#
# COMPACT_ATOMS: atom_id res chain seq x y z
N MET A 1 -2.05 -62.77 -8.60
CA MET A 1 -2.04 -61.72 -7.59
C MET A 1 -2.35 -60.40 -8.33
N ASN A 2 -3.62 -59.94 -8.25
CA ASN A 2 -4.04 -58.72 -8.97
C ASN A 2 -3.65 -57.50 -8.16
N ASN A 3 -2.65 -56.79 -8.65
CA ASN A 3 -2.29 -55.46 -8.13
C ASN A 3 -3.34 -54.43 -8.61
N ILE A 4 -4.39 -54.22 -7.80
CA ILE A 4 -5.33 -53.15 -8.02
C ILE A 4 -4.61 -51.85 -7.64
N THR A 5 -4.05 -51.16 -8.64
CA THR A 5 -3.51 -49.82 -8.47
C THR A 5 -4.65 -48.91 -8.03
N ARG A 6 -4.73 -48.57 -6.74
CA ARG A 6 -5.69 -47.57 -6.24
C ARG A 6 -5.42 -46.26 -6.94
N LEU A 7 -6.37 -45.81 -7.75
CA LEU A 7 -6.38 -44.46 -8.28
C LEU A 7 -6.25 -43.49 -7.09
N PRO A 8 -5.45 -42.41 -7.22
CA PRO A 8 -5.34 -41.41 -6.16
C PRO A 8 -6.74 -40.82 -5.94
N PRO A 9 -7.09 -40.49 -4.67
CA PRO A 9 -8.38 -39.90 -4.37
C PRO A 9 -8.54 -38.61 -5.19
N PHE A 10 -9.72 -38.42 -5.79
CA PHE A 10 -10.03 -37.18 -6.50
C PHE A 10 -9.75 -35.99 -5.62
N PRO A 11 -9.09 -34.95 -6.15
CA PRO A 11 -8.83 -33.75 -5.36
C PRO A 11 -10.16 -33.19 -4.84
N LYS A 12 -10.17 -32.80 -3.57
CA LYS A 12 -11.35 -32.14 -2.98
C LYS A 12 -11.61 -30.85 -3.75
N THR A 13 -12.78 -30.73 -4.32
CA THR A 13 -13.18 -29.54 -5.08
C THR A 13 -14.13 -28.68 -4.25
N VAL A 14 -14.05 -27.38 -4.42
CA VAL A 14 -14.95 -26.39 -3.85
C VAL A 14 -15.53 -25.55 -4.98
N ARG A 15 -16.81 -25.22 -4.92
CA ARG A 15 -17.43 -24.28 -5.84
C ARG A 15 -17.19 -22.87 -5.33
N VAL A 16 -16.66 -21.99 -6.21
CA VAL A 16 -16.45 -20.57 -5.92
C VAL A 16 -17.27 -19.76 -6.91
N GLU A 17 -18.02 -18.78 -6.41
CA GLU A 17 -18.75 -17.81 -7.22
C GLU A 17 -18.15 -16.43 -6.93
N ALA A 18 -17.80 -15.68 -7.99
CA ALA A 18 -17.23 -14.35 -7.89
C ALA A 18 -17.82 -13.44 -8.98
N GLU A 19 -18.07 -12.18 -8.61
CA GLU A 19 -18.37 -11.13 -9.57
C GLU A 19 -17.07 -10.46 -10.00
N ILE A 20 -16.83 -10.37 -11.31
CA ILE A 20 -15.64 -9.74 -11.89
C ILE A 20 -16.05 -8.68 -12.90
N PRO A 21 -15.29 -7.59 -13.05
CA PRO A 21 -15.50 -6.62 -14.12
C PRO A 21 -15.42 -7.29 -15.50
N ILE A 22 -16.30 -6.88 -16.42
CA ILE A 22 -16.33 -7.44 -17.79
C ILE A 22 -14.96 -7.29 -18.49
N SER A 23 -14.24 -6.20 -18.22
CA SER A 23 -12.90 -5.94 -18.76
C SER A 23 -11.83 -6.93 -18.31
N GLN A 24 -12.08 -7.70 -17.24
CA GLN A 24 -11.12 -8.67 -16.68
C GLN A 24 -11.53 -10.12 -16.98
N ARG A 25 -12.61 -10.34 -17.72
CA ARG A 25 -13.15 -11.66 -17.99
C ARG A 25 -12.14 -12.59 -18.65
N ASP A 26 -11.46 -12.13 -19.70
CA ASP A 26 -10.51 -12.96 -20.46
C ASP A 26 -9.27 -13.33 -19.64
N GLU A 27 -8.88 -12.47 -18.70
CA GLU A 27 -7.78 -12.74 -17.76
C GLU A 27 -8.20 -13.74 -16.69
N PHE A 28 -9.41 -13.60 -16.18
CA PHE A 28 -10.01 -14.55 -15.25
C PHE A 28 -10.17 -15.93 -15.86
N ASP A 29 -10.71 -16.05 -17.08
CA ASP A 29 -10.91 -17.32 -17.77
C ASP A 29 -9.57 -18.03 -18.01
N ARG A 30 -8.52 -17.31 -18.38
CA ARG A 30 -7.15 -17.86 -18.50
C ARG A 30 -6.61 -18.36 -17.17
N ALA A 31 -6.75 -17.56 -16.10
CA ALA A 31 -6.34 -17.97 -14.76
C ALA A 31 -7.08 -19.20 -14.27
N MET A 32 -8.38 -19.31 -14.54
CA MET A 32 -9.19 -20.48 -14.19
C MET A 32 -8.73 -21.73 -14.93
N ILE A 33 -8.42 -21.64 -16.20
CA ILE A 33 -7.87 -22.77 -16.98
C ILE A 33 -6.54 -23.25 -16.38
N GLU A 34 -5.66 -22.33 -16.02
CA GLU A 34 -4.36 -22.64 -15.39
C GLU A 34 -4.56 -23.34 -14.03
N ILE A 35 -5.48 -22.85 -13.18
CA ILE A 35 -5.81 -23.47 -11.89
C ILE A 35 -6.33 -24.89 -12.07
N VAL A 36 -7.29 -25.10 -12.98
CA VAL A 36 -7.86 -26.41 -13.24
C VAL A 36 -6.82 -27.38 -13.82
N ALA A 37 -5.87 -26.89 -14.60
CA ALA A 37 -4.72 -27.66 -15.11
C ALA A 37 -3.65 -27.96 -14.04
N GLY A 38 -3.84 -27.50 -12.78
CA GLY A 38 -2.90 -27.70 -11.69
C GLY A 38 -1.66 -26.78 -11.76
N ALA A 39 -1.66 -25.81 -12.65
CA ALA A 39 -0.66 -24.76 -12.67
C ALA A 39 -0.91 -23.78 -11.51
N ARG A 40 0.16 -23.28 -10.90
CA ARG A 40 0.03 -22.18 -9.93
C ARG A 40 -0.19 -20.88 -10.71
N PRO A 41 -1.35 -20.24 -10.56
CA PRO A 41 -1.68 -19.10 -11.40
C PRO A 41 -0.82 -17.88 -11.07
N ARG A 42 -0.79 -16.93 -12.01
CA ARG A 42 -0.23 -15.59 -11.83
C ARG A 42 -0.76 -14.85 -10.59
N MET A 43 -1.88 -15.27 -10.02
CA MET A 43 -2.39 -14.73 -8.76
C MET A 43 -1.36 -14.80 -7.62
N ASP A 44 -0.55 -15.87 -7.55
CA ASP A 44 0.55 -15.92 -6.58
C ASP A 44 1.60 -14.83 -6.81
N ALA A 45 1.79 -14.40 -8.05
CA ALA A 45 2.70 -13.31 -8.39
C ALA A 45 2.09 -11.95 -8.02
N LEU A 46 0.79 -11.75 -8.27
CA LEU A 46 0.08 -10.52 -7.90
C LEU A 46 0.00 -10.36 -6.37
N VAL A 47 -0.37 -11.41 -5.65
CA VAL A 47 -0.41 -11.41 -4.18
C VAL A 47 0.99 -11.20 -3.58
N ARG A 48 2.02 -11.81 -4.17
CA ARG A 48 3.41 -11.57 -3.74
C ARG A 48 3.86 -10.15 -4.03
N ASP A 49 3.45 -9.58 -5.16
CA ASP A 49 3.77 -8.20 -5.52
C ASP A 49 3.08 -7.21 -4.57
N GLU A 50 1.80 -7.39 -4.26
CA GLU A 50 1.07 -6.59 -3.27
C GLU A 50 1.70 -6.68 -1.88
N ASN A 51 2.06 -7.86 -1.41
CA ASN A 51 2.75 -8.03 -0.13
C ASN A 51 4.14 -7.38 -0.14
N SER A 52 4.85 -7.44 -1.24
CA SER A 52 6.13 -6.75 -1.44
C SER A 52 5.96 -5.23 -1.44
N VAL A 53 4.93 -4.72 -2.11
CA VAL A 53 4.58 -3.28 -2.12
C VAL A 53 4.23 -2.82 -0.70
N LYS A 54 3.40 -3.56 0.02
CA LYS A 54 3.04 -3.26 1.41
C LYS A 54 4.27 -3.24 2.32
N SER A 55 5.12 -4.25 2.24
CA SER A 55 6.33 -4.33 3.08
C SER A 55 7.23 -3.11 2.86
N ARG A 56 7.51 -2.76 1.60
CA ARG A 56 8.31 -1.56 1.26
C ARG A 56 7.67 -0.28 1.77
N ALA A 57 6.36 -0.16 1.64
CA ALA A 57 5.63 1.01 2.12
C ALA A 57 5.70 1.16 3.65
N MET A 58 5.60 0.05 4.40
CA MET A 58 5.73 0.10 5.86
C MET A 58 7.15 0.46 6.29
N ASP A 59 8.17 -0.05 5.61
CA ASP A 59 9.57 0.33 5.87
C ASP A 59 9.81 1.80 5.49
N ALA A 60 9.25 2.26 4.38
CA ALA A 60 9.30 3.66 3.96
C ALA A 60 8.64 4.59 4.99
N LEU A 61 7.47 4.20 5.52
CA LEU A 61 6.78 4.98 6.53
C LEU A 61 7.61 5.11 7.82
N ARG A 62 8.28 4.04 8.27
CA ARG A 62 9.20 4.10 9.41
C ARG A 62 10.36 5.07 9.17
N VAL A 63 10.90 5.10 7.96
CA VAL A 63 11.95 6.06 7.58
C VAL A 63 11.43 7.50 7.66
N ILE A 64 10.20 7.74 7.20
CA ILE A 64 9.55 9.05 7.26
C ILE A 64 9.32 9.46 8.73
N GLU A 65 8.74 8.59 9.55
CA GLU A 65 8.50 8.84 10.98
C GLU A 65 9.79 9.14 11.75
N SER A 66 10.84 8.35 11.50
CA SER A 66 12.16 8.58 12.12
C SER A 66 12.70 9.94 11.73
N ALA A 67 12.66 10.31 10.45
CA ALA A 67 13.15 11.61 9.98
C ALA A 67 12.39 12.80 10.60
N ILE A 68 11.08 12.68 10.80
CA ILE A 68 10.26 13.70 11.46
C ILE A 68 10.63 13.82 12.95
N ASN A 69 10.75 12.69 13.64
CA ASN A 69 10.96 12.66 15.09
C ASN A 69 12.41 13.00 15.47
N ASP A 70 13.40 12.53 14.69
CA ASP A 70 14.82 12.71 14.99
C ASP A 70 15.33 14.09 14.58
N HIS A 71 14.70 14.71 13.57
CA HIS A 71 15.12 15.99 13.01
C HIS A 71 13.98 17.02 12.92
N PRO A 72 13.28 17.30 14.03
CA PRO A 72 12.01 18.05 14.02
C PRO A 72 12.15 19.52 13.60
N THR A 73 13.36 20.08 13.58
CA THR A 73 13.58 21.49 13.22
C THR A 73 13.93 21.69 11.75
N THR A 74 13.98 20.61 10.96
CA THR A 74 14.40 20.68 9.56
C THR A 74 13.25 21.01 8.62
N GLY A 75 13.56 21.69 7.51
CA GLY A 75 12.59 21.90 6.43
C GLY A 75 12.14 20.57 5.78
N GLY A 76 13.00 19.55 5.81
CA GLY A 76 12.66 18.20 5.36
C GLY A 76 11.55 17.58 6.18
N ALA A 77 11.65 17.61 7.52
CA ALA A 77 10.62 17.10 8.41
C ALA A 77 9.27 17.80 8.18
N ARG A 78 9.25 19.13 8.03
CA ARG A 78 8.02 19.87 7.70
C ARG A 78 7.40 19.40 6.38
N ARG A 79 8.21 19.16 5.34
CA ARG A 79 7.73 18.65 4.04
C ARG A 79 7.14 17.25 4.17
N LEU A 80 7.77 16.38 4.97
CA LEU A 80 7.27 15.03 5.23
C LEU A 80 5.92 15.04 5.96
N VAL A 81 5.74 15.92 6.94
CA VAL A 81 4.44 16.08 7.62
C VAL A 81 3.38 16.58 6.65
N ARG A 82 3.70 17.56 5.79
CA ARG A 82 2.77 18.02 4.74
C ARG A 82 2.43 16.92 3.74
N PHE A 83 3.40 16.09 3.39
CA PHE A 83 3.17 14.92 2.55
C PHE A 83 2.18 13.95 3.21
N LEU A 84 2.42 13.55 4.48
CA LEU A 84 1.52 12.64 5.20
C LEU A 84 0.13 13.23 5.39
N ALA A 85 0.03 14.53 5.64
CA ALA A 85 -1.26 15.23 5.74
C ALA A 85 -2.01 15.22 4.40
N GLY A 86 -1.31 15.42 3.28
CA GLY A 86 -1.89 15.34 1.94
C GLY A 86 -2.38 13.94 1.58
N VAL A 87 -1.65 12.90 1.99
CA VAL A 87 -2.08 11.50 1.83
C VAL A 87 -3.29 11.19 2.72
N TYR A 88 -3.32 11.74 3.93
CA TYR A 88 -4.44 11.57 4.87
C TYR A 88 -5.73 12.23 4.36
N ASN A 89 -5.64 13.49 3.97
CA ASN A 89 -6.77 14.24 3.42
C ASN A 89 -6.27 15.36 2.50
N GLY A 90 -6.14 15.06 1.23
CA GLY A 90 -5.62 16.00 0.23
C GLY A 90 -6.54 17.20 -0.06
N GLN A 91 -7.82 17.16 0.35
CA GLN A 91 -8.72 18.32 0.23
C GLN A 91 -8.41 19.37 1.30
N ASP A 92 -8.21 18.92 2.53
CA ASP A 92 -7.91 19.82 3.65
C ASP A 92 -6.43 20.19 3.68
N TYR A 93 -5.54 19.28 3.25
CA TYR A 93 -4.09 19.47 3.28
C TYR A 93 -3.47 19.26 1.89
N PRO A 94 -3.69 20.17 0.93
CA PRO A 94 -3.12 20.03 -0.40
C PRO A 94 -1.60 20.01 -0.35
N PHE A 95 -0.98 19.01 -1.02
CA PHE A 95 0.46 18.84 -1.08
C PHE A 95 0.98 19.12 -2.50
N ASP A 96 1.93 20.02 -2.62
CA ASP A 96 2.62 20.27 -3.88
C ASP A 96 3.71 19.20 -4.09
N LEU A 97 3.55 18.36 -5.12
CA LEU A 97 4.51 17.30 -5.45
C LEU A 97 5.93 17.84 -5.71
N THR A 98 6.09 19.13 -6.08
CA THR A 98 7.42 19.73 -6.26
C THR A 98 8.20 19.83 -4.95
N GLU A 99 7.53 19.77 -3.80
CA GLU A 99 8.19 19.75 -2.49
C GLU A 99 9.06 18.51 -2.27
N LEU A 100 8.77 17.40 -2.95
CA LEU A 100 9.62 16.19 -2.93
C LEU A 100 11.05 16.48 -3.42
N ARG A 101 11.23 17.47 -4.30
CA ARG A 101 12.56 17.90 -4.77
C ARG A 101 13.44 18.53 -3.66
N GLY A 102 12.80 18.98 -2.59
CA GLY A 102 13.51 19.55 -1.43
C GLY A 102 13.86 18.53 -0.34
N LEU A 103 13.58 17.24 -0.58
CA LEU A 103 14.00 16.12 0.26
C LEU A 103 15.29 15.50 -0.30
N ASP A 104 16.06 14.83 0.56
CA ASP A 104 17.10 13.95 0.05
C ASP A 104 16.51 12.74 -0.68
N THR A 105 17.33 12.07 -1.48
CA THR A 105 16.88 10.96 -2.33
C THR A 105 16.24 9.82 -1.53
N LYS A 106 16.73 9.53 -0.33
CA LYS A 106 16.20 8.45 0.51
C LYS A 106 14.77 8.79 0.99
N LEU A 107 14.56 10.01 1.45
CA LEU A 107 13.25 10.47 1.93
C LEU A 107 12.25 10.65 0.78
N ALA A 108 12.70 11.18 -0.36
CA ALA A 108 11.85 11.29 -1.54
C ALA A 108 11.40 9.90 -2.05
N ASN A 109 12.32 8.93 -2.11
CA ASN A 109 11.98 7.55 -2.48
C ASN A 109 11.03 6.91 -1.46
N ALA A 110 11.21 7.16 -0.16
CA ALA A 110 10.28 6.67 0.86
C ALA A 110 8.85 7.22 0.64
N CYS A 111 8.71 8.49 0.29
CA CYS A 111 7.40 9.05 -0.05
C CYS A 111 6.77 8.32 -1.26
N LEU A 112 7.55 8.06 -2.32
CA LEU A 112 7.07 7.36 -3.51
C LEU A 112 6.71 5.90 -3.23
N ASP A 113 7.50 5.19 -2.43
CA ASP A 113 7.21 3.81 -2.02
C ASP A 113 5.92 3.74 -1.22
N TYR A 114 5.67 4.71 -0.32
CA TYR A 114 4.42 4.77 0.42
C TYR A 114 3.24 5.09 -0.50
N LEU A 115 3.34 6.06 -1.40
CA LEU A 115 2.29 6.37 -2.38
C LEU A 115 1.95 5.19 -3.28
N ASN A 116 2.93 4.37 -3.65
CA ASN A 116 2.68 3.18 -4.45
C ASN A 116 1.77 2.16 -3.75
N TYR A 117 1.78 2.12 -2.42
CA TYR A 117 0.86 1.31 -1.63
C TYR A 117 -0.48 2.03 -1.40
N ASP A 118 -0.43 3.31 -1.03
CA ASP A 118 -1.61 4.12 -0.70
C ASP A 118 -2.62 4.17 -1.86
N ARG A 119 -2.15 4.24 -3.11
CA ARG A 119 -3.00 4.19 -4.31
C ARG A 119 -3.91 2.95 -4.40
N LEU A 120 -3.62 1.89 -3.65
CA LEU A 120 -4.46 0.69 -3.59
C LEU A 120 -5.71 0.90 -2.72
N GLY A 121 -5.76 1.97 -1.94
CA GLY A 121 -6.92 2.37 -1.14
C GLY A 121 -7.34 1.38 -0.05
N ILE A 122 -6.40 0.52 0.41
CA ILE A 122 -6.72 -0.56 1.34
C ILE A 122 -6.92 -0.03 2.76
N THR A 123 -6.09 0.94 3.18
CA THR A 123 -6.08 1.44 4.55
C THR A 123 -5.52 2.87 4.59
N GLU A 124 -6.14 3.73 5.37
CA GLU A 124 -5.72 5.11 5.61
C GLU A 124 -4.33 5.21 6.27
N VAL A 125 -3.53 6.22 5.90
CA VAL A 125 -2.14 6.39 6.36
C VAL A 125 -2.01 6.43 7.87
N HIS A 126 -2.93 7.11 8.57
CA HIS A 126 -2.88 7.24 10.03
C HIS A 126 -2.93 5.90 10.76
N LYS A 127 -3.57 4.88 10.18
CA LYS A 127 -3.64 3.52 10.76
C LYS A 127 -2.32 2.75 10.68
N HIS A 128 -1.39 3.24 9.87
CA HIS A 128 -0.06 2.65 9.71
C HIS A 128 1.01 3.35 10.56
N LEU A 129 0.72 4.54 11.10
CA LEU A 129 1.64 5.26 11.98
C LEU A 129 1.77 4.57 13.34
N ALA A 130 2.93 4.72 13.98
CA ALA A 130 3.26 4.05 15.24
C ALA A 130 2.24 4.31 16.35
N ASN A 131 1.70 5.54 16.46
CA ASN A 131 0.67 5.90 17.42
C ASN A 131 -0.64 6.36 16.74
N SER A 132 -0.90 5.89 15.51
CA SER A 132 -2.11 6.20 14.75
C SER A 132 -2.35 7.72 14.58
N ASP A 133 -3.59 8.16 14.72
CA ASP A 133 -4.00 9.57 14.57
C ASP A 133 -3.21 10.54 15.46
N ARG A 134 -2.75 10.08 16.63
CA ARG A 134 -2.04 10.93 17.60
C ARG A 134 -0.76 11.52 17.03
N ASP A 135 0.01 10.74 16.29
CA ASP A 135 1.26 11.24 15.71
C ASP A 135 0.98 12.27 14.63
N LEU A 136 0.00 12.01 13.76
CA LEU A 136 -0.34 12.96 12.70
C LEU A 136 -0.82 14.29 13.28
N HIS A 137 -1.77 14.28 14.22
CA HIS A 137 -2.28 15.50 14.86
C HIS A 137 -1.18 16.28 15.59
N ARG A 138 -0.33 15.58 16.36
CA ARG A 138 0.81 16.19 17.04
C ARG A 138 1.75 16.89 16.05
N TRP A 139 2.07 16.26 14.93
CA TRP A 139 2.94 16.86 13.92
C TRP A 139 2.26 18.04 13.22
N LEU A 140 0.97 17.95 12.89
CA LEU A 140 0.23 19.09 12.31
C LEU A 140 0.29 20.32 13.20
N GLU A 141 0.06 20.14 14.52
CA GLU A 141 0.17 21.20 15.52
C GLU A 141 1.63 21.73 15.62
N GLN A 142 2.59 20.84 15.77
CA GLN A 142 4.01 21.17 15.91
C GLN A 142 4.55 22.01 14.75
N TYR A 143 4.10 21.72 13.51
CA TYR A 143 4.54 22.44 12.32
C TYR A 143 3.59 23.55 11.88
N ALA A 144 2.54 23.85 12.65
CA ALA A 144 1.49 24.81 12.34
C ALA A 144 0.96 24.62 10.90
N ILE A 145 0.57 23.38 10.59
CA ILE A 145 -0.06 23.02 9.32
C ILE A 145 -1.55 23.01 9.53
N GLU A 146 -2.24 24.00 8.97
CA GLU A 146 -3.67 24.16 9.08
C GLU A 146 -4.39 23.60 7.85
N ALA A 147 -5.62 23.10 8.05
CA ALA A 147 -6.47 22.69 6.96
C ALA A 147 -6.81 23.89 6.05
N ALA A 148 -6.86 23.64 4.74
CA ALA A 148 -7.29 24.65 3.79
C ALA A 148 -8.74 25.06 4.10
N LYS A 149 -8.98 26.34 4.32
CA LYS A 149 -10.36 26.85 4.48
C LYS A 149 -11.08 26.67 3.15
N LEU A 150 -12.12 25.86 3.14
CA LEU A 150 -13.03 25.79 2.00
C LEU A 150 -13.55 27.20 1.71
N LYS A 151 -13.25 27.69 0.50
CA LYS A 151 -13.80 28.95 -0.02
C LYS A 151 -15.17 28.69 -0.61
#